data_a5e093dde2acbdb3d060f40745cdf12d
#
_entry.id   a5e093dde2acbdb3d060f40745cdf12d
#
_cell.length_a   1.000
_cell.length_b   1.000
_cell.length_c   1.000
_cell.angle_alpha   90.00
_cell.angle_beta   90.00
_cell.angle_gamma   90.00
#
_symmetry.space_group_name_H-M   'P 1'
#
loop_
_entity.id
_entity.type
_entity.pdbx_description
1 polymer ?
#
loop_
_entity_poly.entity_id
_entity_poly.type
_entity_poly.pdbx_seq_one_letter_code
_entity_poly.pdbx_strand_id
1 'polypeptide(L)'
;MDKSNRCNRYRIHTDAVKEFLITPTLSPQEMAYTYASEADILNMALFGKTAAQWRSEKEIKGKIPNIRDFASAEELVVLINLEDTNADLIRQEVPKFERLKILREKAYRQLELLRKNQDTIEALKKNLIEDTETNG
;
A
#
# COMPACT_ATOMS: atom_id res chain seq x y z
N MET A 1 -6.39 -8.56 18.19
CA MET A 1 -6.33 -9.61 17.17
C MET A 1 -5.85 -9.08 15.84
N ASP A 2 -6.38 -7.96 15.39
CA ASP A 2 -5.92 -7.34 14.14
C ASP A 2 -4.46 -6.91 14.16
N LYS A 3 -3.92 -6.64 15.35
CA LYS A 3 -2.51 -6.28 15.53
C LYS A 3 -1.56 -7.41 15.11
N SER A 4 -1.92 -8.68 15.39
CA SER A 4 -1.05 -9.81 15.04
C SER A 4 -1.03 -10.04 13.53
N ASN A 5 -2.15 -9.89 12.83
CA ASN A 5 -2.21 -10.02 11.38
C ASN A 5 -1.47 -8.89 10.68
N ARG A 6 -1.60 -7.65 11.17
CA ARG A 6 -0.83 -6.51 10.66
C ARG A 6 0.67 -6.72 10.82
N CYS A 7 1.10 -7.17 12.01
CA CYS A 7 2.51 -7.43 12.30
C CYS A 7 3.06 -8.54 11.40
N ASN A 8 2.28 -9.59 11.13
CA ASN A 8 2.71 -10.70 10.30
C ASN A 8 2.90 -10.27 8.83
N ARG A 9 1.99 -9.47 8.27
CA ARG A 9 2.09 -8.98 6.90
C ARG A 9 3.24 -8.00 6.72
N TYR A 10 3.39 -7.06 7.64
CA TYR A 10 4.52 -6.13 7.65
C TYR A 10 5.83 -6.90 7.78
N ARG A 11 5.85 -7.94 8.61
CA ARG A 11 7.03 -8.78 8.82
C ARG A 11 7.41 -9.54 7.55
N ILE A 12 6.46 -10.07 6.80
CA ILE A 12 6.72 -10.78 5.53
C ILE A 12 7.47 -9.88 4.56
N HIS A 13 7.01 -8.65 4.36
CA HIS A 13 7.67 -7.68 3.49
C HIS A 13 9.05 -7.29 4.03
N THR A 14 9.12 -6.98 5.31
CA THR A 14 10.38 -6.58 5.98
C THR A 14 11.39 -7.71 5.94
N ASP A 15 10.95 -8.96 6.15
CA ASP A 15 11.82 -10.14 6.10
C ASP A 15 12.38 -10.35 4.68
N ALA A 16 11.58 -10.14 3.65
CA ALA A 16 12.04 -10.24 2.27
C ALA A 16 13.12 -9.18 1.97
N VAL A 17 12.91 -7.94 2.40
CA VAL A 17 13.90 -6.87 2.27
C VAL A 17 15.18 -7.25 3.00
N LYS A 18 15.07 -7.72 4.24
CA LYS A 18 16.22 -8.12 5.06
C LYS A 18 17.00 -9.24 4.41
N GLU A 19 16.32 -10.27 3.95
CA GLU A 19 16.95 -11.47 3.39
C GLU A 19 17.64 -11.22 2.06
N PHE A 20 16.99 -10.46 1.16
CA PHE A 20 17.45 -10.32 -0.23
C PHE A 20 18.14 -9.01 -0.55
N LEU A 21 17.84 -7.95 0.17
CA LEU A 21 18.37 -6.62 -0.12
C LEU A 21 19.37 -6.09 0.90
N ILE A 22 19.34 -6.60 2.12
CA ILE A 22 20.29 -6.22 3.16
C ILE A 22 21.43 -7.21 3.17
N THR A 23 22.63 -6.72 2.84
CA THR A 23 23.86 -7.56 2.84
C THR A 23 24.75 -7.17 4.01
N PRO A 24 25.66 -8.08 4.46
CA PRO A 24 26.58 -7.77 5.57
C PRO A 24 27.53 -6.60 5.27
N THR A 25 27.71 -6.25 3.99
CA THR A 25 28.61 -5.17 3.58
C THR A 25 27.96 -3.79 3.68
N LEU A 26 26.65 -3.71 3.90
CA LEU A 26 25.93 -2.42 4.00
C LEU A 26 26.19 -1.77 5.37
N SER A 27 26.42 -0.46 5.35
CA SER A 27 26.46 0.33 6.57
C SER A 27 25.07 0.46 7.19
N PRO A 28 24.94 0.82 8.49
CA PRO A 28 23.63 1.07 9.08
C PRO A 28 22.83 2.13 8.32
N GLN A 29 23.48 3.15 7.77
CA GLN A 29 22.83 4.19 6.97
C GLN A 29 22.30 3.64 5.65
N GLU A 30 23.07 2.79 5.00
CA GLU A 30 22.65 2.14 3.76
C GLU A 30 21.50 1.17 3.99
N MET A 31 21.49 0.45 5.12
CA MET A 31 20.38 -0.41 5.50
C MET A 31 19.09 0.41 5.69
N ALA A 32 19.17 1.50 6.43
CA ALA A 32 18.03 2.39 6.67
C ALA A 32 17.49 2.95 5.34
N TYR A 33 18.39 3.36 4.45
CA TYR A 33 18.02 3.85 3.12
C TYR A 33 17.30 2.77 2.31
N THR A 34 17.76 1.53 2.37
CA THR A 34 17.14 0.42 1.64
C THR A 34 15.72 0.18 2.10
N TYR A 35 15.49 0.15 3.42
CA TYR A 35 14.12 0.00 3.96
C TYR A 35 13.22 1.16 3.56
N ALA A 36 13.70 2.37 3.69
CA ALA A 36 12.93 3.58 3.34
C ALA A 36 12.61 3.59 1.84
N SER A 37 13.57 3.21 1.02
CA SER A 37 13.43 3.15 -0.43
C SER A 37 12.37 2.13 -0.85
N GLU A 38 12.28 0.99 -0.17
CA GLU A 38 11.26 -0.02 -0.46
C GLU A 38 9.88 0.46 -0.03
N ALA A 39 9.78 1.18 1.07
CA ALA A 39 8.52 1.82 1.47
C ALA A 39 8.09 2.89 0.46
N ASP A 40 9.03 3.66 -0.07
CA ASP A 40 8.78 4.67 -1.10
C ASP A 40 8.22 4.06 -2.39
N ILE A 41 8.71 2.89 -2.80
CA ILE A 41 8.17 2.20 -3.98
C ILE A 41 6.68 1.92 -3.81
N LEU A 42 6.28 1.44 -2.66
CA LEU A 42 4.87 1.14 -2.36
C LEU A 42 4.02 2.41 -2.41
N ASN A 43 4.51 3.49 -1.82
CA ASN A 43 3.82 4.77 -1.84
C ASN A 43 3.73 5.33 -3.28
N MET A 44 4.80 5.22 -4.05
CA MET A 44 4.81 5.64 -5.46
C MET A 44 3.84 4.82 -6.29
N ALA A 45 3.78 3.52 -6.06
CA ALA A 45 2.90 2.63 -6.81
C ALA A 45 1.42 2.95 -6.54
N LEU A 46 1.07 3.23 -5.30
CA LEU A 46 -0.32 3.45 -4.90
C LEU A 46 -0.75 4.91 -5.03
N PHE A 47 0.05 5.84 -4.50
CA PHE A 47 -0.31 7.25 -4.39
C PHE A 47 0.31 8.12 -5.49
N GLY A 48 1.25 7.59 -6.26
CA GLY A 48 1.97 8.33 -7.27
C GLY A 48 3.01 9.30 -6.74
N LYS A 49 3.32 9.24 -5.45
CA LYS A 49 4.30 10.12 -4.79
C LYS A 49 4.89 9.44 -3.56
N THR A 50 6.08 9.89 -3.16
CA THR A 50 6.69 9.44 -1.91
C THR A 50 6.06 10.15 -0.72
N ALA A 51 6.28 9.62 0.48
CA ALA A 51 5.82 10.27 1.70
C ALA A 51 6.41 11.67 1.86
N ALA A 52 7.69 11.84 1.49
CA ALA A 52 8.35 13.15 1.53
C ALA A 52 7.71 14.16 0.58
N GLN A 53 7.40 13.73 -0.65
CA GLN A 53 6.72 14.57 -1.64
C GLN A 53 5.32 14.96 -1.16
N TRP A 54 4.58 14.01 -0.62
CA TRP A 54 3.24 14.26 -0.09
C TRP A 54 3.25 15.29 1.03
N ARG A 55 4.20 15.16 1.96
CA ARG A 55 4.35 16.11 3.07
C ARG A 55 4.70 17.51 2.59
N SER A 56 5.58 17.60 1.60
CA SER A 56 5.98 18.87 1.00
C SER A 56 4.78 19.56 0.33
N GLU A 57 3.98 18.82 -0.41
CA GLU A 57 2.77 19.34 -1.08
C GLU A 57 1.72 19.84 -0.09
N LYS A 58 1.58 19.17 1.05
CA LYS A 58 0.61 19.55 2.09
C LYS A 58 1.14 20.63 3.03
N GLU A 59 2.39 21.06 2.88
CA GLU A 59 3.03 22.04 3.73
C GLU A 59 2.94 21.71 5.23
N ILE A 60 3.07 20.41 5.55
CA ILE A 60 2.96 19.93 6.93
C ILE A 60 4.24 20.30 7.70
N LYS A 61 4.07 21.06 8.78
CA LYS A 61 5.15 21.45 9.69
C LYS A 61 4.98 20.75 11.04
N GLY A 62 6.08 20.41 11.68
CA GLY A 62 6.08 19.79 13.00
C GLY A 62 6.01 18.27 12.94
N LYS A 63 5.25 17.66 13.87
CA LYS A 63 5.09 16.21 13.90
C LYS A 63 4.38 15.76 12.63
N ILE A 64 5.07 14.95 11.84
CA ILE A 64 4.62 14.61 10.50
C ILE A 64 3.76 13.36 10.56
N PRO A 65 2.46 13.43 10.15
CA PRO A 65 1.63 12.25 10.08
C PRO A 65 2.08 11.29 8.98
N ASN A 66 1.78 10.02 9.16
CA ASN A 66 2.04 9.01 8.15
C ASN A 66 1.04 9.17 7.01
N ILE A 67 1.52 9.10 5.76
CA ILE A 67 0.64 9.16 4.58
C ILE A 67 -0.47 8.10 4.63
N ARG A 68 -0.20 6.96 5.26
CA ARG A 68 -1.18 5.88 5.44
C ARG A 68 -2.37 6.28 6.30
N ASP A 69 -2.19 7.23 7.22
CA ASP A 69 -3.26 7.72 8.08
C ASP A 69 -4.33 8.49 7.29
N PHE A 70 -3.98 8.95 6.10
CA PHE A 70 -4.89 9.68 5.21
C PHE A 70 -5.42 8.81 4.07
N ALA A 71 -5.02 7.54 4.01
CA ALA A 71 -5.48 6.63 2.98
C ALA A 71 -6.91 6.16 3.25
N SER A 72 -7.67 5.93 2.19
CA SER A 72 -8.98 5.32 2.28
C SER A 72 -8.86 3.84 2.69
N ALA A 73 -9.97 3.24 3.09
CA ALA A 73 -10.01 1.80 3.41
C ALA A 73 -9.59 0.97 2.20
N GLU A 74 -10.04 1.33 1.01
CA GLU A 74 -9.69 0.66 -0.24
C GLU A 74 -8.19 0.78 -0.52
N GLU A 75 -7.62 1.96 -0.33
CA GLU A 75 -6.20 2.19 -0.52
C GLU A 75 -5.35 1.38 0.45
N LEU A 76 -5.79 1.24 1.70
CA LEU A 76 -5.08 0.42 2.69
C LEU A 76 -5.10 -1.06 2.31
N VAL A 77 -6.22 -1.57 1.80
CA VAL A 77 -6.29 -2.96 1.31
C VAL A 77 -5.32 -3.17 0.15
N VAL A 78 -5.31 -2.25 -0.80
CA VAL A 78 -4.38 -2.34 -1.94
C VAL A 78 -2.93 -2.28 -1.45
N LEU A 79 -2.62 -1.40 -0.51
CA LEU A 79 -1.27 -1.27 0.04
C LEU A 79 -0.78 -2.59 0.66
N ILE A 80 -1.65 -3.26 1.42
CA ILE A 80 -1.33 -4.58 2.00
C ILE A 80 -1.03 -5.59 0.90
N ASN A 81 -1.85 -5.61 -0.15
CA ASN A 81 -1.64 -6.50 -1.28
C ASN A 81 -0.35 -6.19 -2.04
N LEU A 82 0.01 -4.91 -2.15
CA LEU A 82 1.27 -4.50 -2.77
C LEU A 82 2.48 -4.90 -1.93
N GLU A 83 2.38 -4.82 -0.61
CA GLU A 83 3.45 -5.28 0.29
C GLU A 83 3.72 -6.76 0.08
N ASP A 84 2.67 -7.56 0.02
CA ASP A 84 2.75 -9.00 -0.20
C ASP A 84 3.37 -9.32 -1.57
N THR A 85 2.89 -8.67 -2.62
CA THR A 85 3.41 -8.85 -3.97
C THR A 85 4.86 -8.41 -4.08
N ASN A 86 5.22 -7.29 -3.47
CA ASN A 86 6.60 -6.80 -3.51
C ASN A 86 7.55 -7.78 -2.80
N ALA A 87 7.11 -8.39 -1.70
CA ALA A 87 7.89 -9.42 -1.02
C ALA A 87 8.20 -10.59 -1.97
N ASP A 88 7.21 -11.06 -2.72
CA ASP A 88 7.40 -12.13 -3.69
C ASP A 88 8.33 -11.73 -4.82
N LEU A 89 8.17 -10.51 -5.33
CA LEU A 89 9.04 -9.99 -6.41
C LEU A 89 10.49 -9.83 -5.95
N ILE A 90 10.71 -9.40 -4.71
CA ILE A 90 12.04 -9.32 -4.12
C ILE A 90 12.67 -10.70 -4.05
N ARG A 91 11.93 -11.71 -3.61
CA ARG A 91 12.41 -13.10 -3.54
C ARG A 91 12.73 -13.68 -4.91
N GLN A 92 12.04 -13.22 -5.94
CA GLN A 92 12.30 -13.60 -7.33
C GLN A 92 13.40 -12.78 -7.96
N GLU A 93 14.02 -11.89 -7.19
CA GLU A 93 15.12 -11.02 -7.64
C GLU A 93 14.74 -10.09 -8.80
N VAL A 94 13.48 -9.68 -8.85
CA VAL A 94 13.02 -8.71 -9.85
C VAL A 94 13.62 -7.34 -9.53
N PRO A 95 14.24 -6.67 -10.51
CA PRO A 95 14.83 -5.34 -10.28
C PRO A 95 13.80 -4.31 -9.82
N LYS A 96 14.27 -3.38 -9.02
CA LYS A 96 13.43 -2.36 -8.39
C LYS A 96 12.54 -1.60 -9.38
N PHE A 97 13.10 -1.19 -10.51
CA PHE A 97 12.36 -0.45 -11.53
C PHE A 97 11.21 -1.26 -12.13
N GLU A 98 11.46 -2.54 -12.39
CA GLU A 98 10.43 -3.46 -12.89
C GLU A 98 9.37 -3.72 -11.83
N ARG A 99 9.78 -3.82 -10.56
CA ARG A 99 8.84 -4.00 -9.45
C ARG A 99 7.88 -2.82 -9.35
N LEU A 100 8.39 -1.60 -9.50
CA LEU A 100 7.55 -0.40 -9.49
C LEU A 100 6.48 -0.45 -10.57
N LYS A 101 6.84 -0.84 -11.79
CA LYS A 101 5.89 -0.99 -12.90
C LYS A 101 4.78 -2.00 -12.57
N ILE A 102 5.18 -3.15 -12.10
CA ILE A 102 4.24 -4.24 -11.76
C ILE A 102 3.29 -3.79 -10.64
N LEU A 103 3.85 -3.15 -9.62
CA LEU A 103 3.06 -2.69 -8.46
C LEU A 103 2.09 -1.58 -8.85
N ARG A 104 2.51 -0.65 -9.69
CA ARG A 104 1.63 0.43 -10.17
C ARG A 104 0.45 -0.12 -10.97
N GLU A 105 0.70 -1.05 -11.86
CA GLU A 105 -0.34 -1.68 -12.66
C GLU A 105 -1.32 -2.45 -11.77
N LYS A 106 -0.80 -3.19 -10.80
CA LYS A 106 -1.62 -3.92 -9.84
C LYS A 106 -2.47 -2.98 -9.00
N ALA A 107 -1.88 -1.89 -8.49
CA ALA A 107 -2.59 -0.90 -7.70
C ALA A 107 -3.75 -0.29 -8.49
N TYR A 108 -3.50 0.10 -9.72
CA TYR A 108 -4.53 0.66 -10.60
C TYR A 108 -5.69 -0.29 -10.81
N ARG A 109 -5.40 -1.54 -11.14
CA ARG A 109 -6.43 -2.56 -11.37
C ARG A 109 -7.25 -2.85 -10.11
N GLN A 110 -6.59 -2.97 -8.97
CA GLN A 110 -7.28 -3.28 -7.72
C GLN A 110 -8.15 -2.13 -7.24
N LEU A 111 -7.66 -0.90 -7.33
CA LEU A 111 -8.46 0.27 -6.97
C LEU A 111 -9.70 0.39 -7.85
N GLU A 112 -9.55 0.13 -9.14
CA GLU A 112 -10.68 0.17 -10.07
C GLU A 112 -11.74 -0.87 -9.73
N LEU A 113 -11.30 -2.10 -9.43
CA LEU A 113 -12.19 -3.19 -9.03
C LEU A 113 -12.94 -2.86 -7.72
N LEU A 114 -12.22 -2.33 -6.74
CA LEU A 114 -12.82 -1.99 -5.45
C LEU A 114 -13.83 -0.85 -5.59
N ARG A 115 -13.56 0.13 -6.42
CA ARG A 115 -14.50 1.21 -6.71
C ARG A 115 -15.77 0.71 -7.38
N LYS A 116 -15.64 -0.17 -8.36
CA LYS A 116 -16.79 -0.79 -9.03
C LYS A 116 -17.62 -1.61 -8.06
N ASN A 117 -16.96 -2.40 -7.21
CA ASN A 117 -17.67 -3.19 -6.20
C ASN A 117 -18.38 -2.31 -5.19
N GLN A 118 -17.77 -1.21 -4.79
CA GLN A 118 -18.37 -0.24 -3.87
C GLN A 118 -19.61 0.40 -4.49
N ASP A 119 -19.52 0.84 -5.72
CA ASP A 119 -20.64 1.42 -6.46
C ASP A 119 -21.80 0.42 -6.58
N THR A 120 -21.49 -0.84 -6.87
CA THR A 120 -22.49 -1.91 -6.95
C THR A 120 -23.18 -2.14 -5.60
N ILE A 121 -22.41 -2.19 -4.52
CA ILE A 121 -22.93 -2.38 -3.17
C ILE A 121 -23.83 -1.21 -2.78
N GLU A 122 -23.41 0.02 -3.07
CA GLU A 122 -24.19 1.21 -2.78
C GLU A 122 -25.50 1.23 -3.57
N ALA A 123 -25.46 0.87 -4.84
CA ALA A 123 -26.65 0.76 -5.67
C ALA A 123 -27.64 -0.28 -5.12
N LEU A 124 -27.13 -1.45 -4.70
CA LEU A 124 -27.94 -2.49 -4.09
C LEU A 124 -28.56 -2.05 -2.78
N LYS A 125 -27.80 -1.37 -1.94
CA LYS A 125 -28.29 -0.83 -0.67
C LYS A 125 -29.40 0.20 -0.91
N LYS A 126 -29.22 1.06 -1.88
CA LYS A 126 -30.21 2.06 -2.25
C LYS A 126 -31.52 1.42 -2.70
N ASN A 127 -31.45 0.42 -3.56
CA ASN A 127 -32.61 -0.32 -4.03
C ASN A 127 -33.35 -1.01 -2.89
N LEU A 128 -32.62 -1.61 -1.95
CA LEU A 128 -33.23 -2.25 -0.77
C LEU A 128 -33.95 -1.24 0.12
N ILE A 129 -33.39 -0.06 0.32
CA ILE A 129 -34.01 1.01 1.12
C ILE A 129 -35.29 1.50 0.43
N GLU A 130 -35.27 1.72 -0.88
CA GLU A 130 -36.41 2.14 -1.66
C GLU A 130 -37.54 1.11 -1.59
N ASP A 131 -37.20 -0.18 -1.72
CA ASP A 131 -38.17 -1.27 -1.59
C ASP A 131 -38.80 -1.31 -0.20
N THR A 132 -38.00 -1.10 0.83
CA THR A 132 -38.46 -1.07 2.22
C THR A 132 -39.38 0.12 2.47
N GLU A 133 -39.05 1.28 1.93
CA GLU A 133 -39.88 2.49 2.05
C GLU A 133 -41.20 2.34 1.29
N THR A 134 -41.21 1.67 0.14
CA THR A 134 -42.39 1.44 -0.68
C THR A 134 -43.35 0.45 -0.05
N ASN A 135 -42.84 -0.53 0.67
CA ASN A 135 -43.60 -1.58 1.33
C ASN A 135 -44.02 -1.22 2.77
N GLY A 136 -43.52 -0.12 3.27
CA GLY A 136 -43.86 0.36 4.61
C GLY A 136 -44.91 1.43 4.58
#